data_39de75a827eb8534e2fe08e65cf55aa4
#
_entry.id   39de75a827eb8534e2fe08e65cf55aa4
#
_cell.length_a   1.000
_cell.length_b   1.000
_cell.length_c   1.000
_cell.angle_alpha   90.00
_cell.angle_beta   90.00
_cell.angle_gamma   90.00
#
_symmetry.space_group_name_H-M   'P 1'
#
loop_
_entity.id
_entity.type
_entity.pdbx_description
1 polymer ?
#
loop_
_entity_poly.entity_id
_entity_poly.type
_entity_poly.pdbx_seq_one_letter_code
_entity_poly.pdbx_strand_id
1 'polypeptide(L)'
;MPDYTLNPQSSMIGVQAGSWVARHQLKRVNILSVSFYSGTAGALRSWLVLALLIGLVGCSSMVTPEMKRLPDRVELTSVPFFRGNAYQSGPMVLASMLANQQVQTTPGLLDKPLQLPGAEDRLEQNMQKVAREYGFMVYPLDGQLHDLLTQVSAGYPVMLRFSQGSALWKSPRYAVLIGYNRVKETVLLNAGMDRRYSMSFSRFTSAWKEAGSWAVLVQSPRQLPANVDQQRWLQAAEALSKSGQEQAAGEAKRTLARGVK
;
A
#
# COMPACT_ATOMS: atom_id res chain seq x y z
N MET A 1 38.73 38.37 14.75
CA MET A 1 40.02 38.47 14.03
C MET A 1 40.88 37.31 14.46
N PRO A 2 41.21 36.38 13.61
CA PRO A 2 42.30 36.51 12.66
C PRO A 2 41.92 36.12 11.23
N ASP A 3 42.72 36.68 10.33
CA ASP A 3 42.75 36.59 8.89
C ASP A 3 43.04 35.20 8.37
N TYR A 4 42.43 34.87 7.20
CA TYR A 4 42.91 33.80 6.32
C TYR A 4 43.30 34.35 4.96
N THR A 5 44.58 34.35 4.72
CA THR A 5 45.24 34.66 3.47
C THR A 5 45.03 33.56 2.43
N LEU A 6 44.71 33.98 1.23
CA LEU A 6 44.70 33.22 -0.01
C LEU A 6 46.11 32.84 -0.46
N ASN A 7 46.31 31.67 -1.00
CA ASN A 7 47.48 31.35 -1.81
C ASN A 7 47.05 30.53 -3.04
N PRO A 8 47.31 31.02 -4.26
CA PRO A 8 47.13 30.27 -5.48
C PRO A 8 48.48 29.73 -5.97
N GLN A 9 48.58 28.49 -6.32
CA GLN A 9 49.68 27.97 -7.12
C GLN A 9 49.12 27.09 -8.23
N SER A 10 49.36 27.62 -9.43
CA SER A 10 49.23 27.03 -10.72
C SER A 10 50.37 25.99 -10.97
N SER A 11 50.07 24.90 -11.67
CA SER A 11 51.08 24.23 -12.50
C SER A 11 50.43 23.67 -13.77
N MET A 12 50.82 24.29 -14.87
CA MET A 12 50.67 23.78 -16.24
C MET A 12 51.71 22.68 -16.49
N ILE A 13 51.32 21.62 -17.15
CA ILE A 13 52.14 20.72 -17.97
C ILE A 13 51.10 20.06 -18.89
N GLY A 14 51.10 20.08 -20.22
CA GLY A 14 52.15 20.07 -21.21
C GLY A 14 51.52 19.28 -22.37
N VAL A 15 51.35 19.95 -23.47
CA VAL A 15 50.79 19.45 -24.74
C VAL A 15 51.77 18.42 -25.33
N GLN A 16 51.26 17.27 -25.80
CA GLN A 16 51.86 16.56 -26.92
C GLN A 16 50.82 16.05 -27.89
N ALA A 17 50.85 16.63 -29.06
CA ALA A 17 50.14 16.18 -30.26
C ALA A 17 50.83 14.95 -30.84
N GLY A 18 50.08 13.87 -31.00
CA GLY A 18 50.53 12.69 -31.75
C GLY A 18 49.57 12.40 -32.88
N SER A 19 49.94 12.81 -34.08
CA SER A 19 49.27 12.52 -35.33
C SER A 19 49.43 11.03 -35.68
N TRP A 20 48.34 10.32 -35.81
CA TRP A 20 48.28 9.07 -36.57
C TRP A 20 47.18 9.13 -37.61
N VAL A 21 47.64 9.38 -38.86
CA VAL A 21 46.85 9.18 -40.06
C VAL A 21 46.75 7.69 -40.31
N ALA A 22 45.60 7.11 -40.11
CA ALA A 22 45.26 5.76 -40.58
C ALA A 22 44.17 5.85 -41.63
N ARG A 23 44.59 5.72 -42.85
CA ARG A 23 43.84 5.60 -44.08
C ARG A 23 43.13 4.22 -44.09
N HIS A 24 41.82 4.16 -43.90
CA HIS A 24 41.03 2.95 -44.19
C HIS A 24 39.87 3.25 -45.12
N GLN A 25 40.08 2.80 -46.33
CA GLN A 25 39.22 2.23 -47.37
C GLN A 25 37.71 2.44 -47.16
N LEU A 26 37.14 3.30 -47.97
CA LEU A 26 35.72 3.36 -48.26
C LEU A 26 35.28 2.08 -48.99
N LYS A 27 34.69 1.11 -48.30
CA LYS A 27 33.87 0.08 -48.90
C LYS A 27 32.55 0.70 -49.37
N ARG A 28 32.36 0.76 -50.67
CA ARG A 28 31.09 1.09 -51.31
C ARG A 28 30.07 0.07 -50.87
N VAL A 29 29.10 0.46 -50.04
CA VAL A 29 27.91 -0.30 -49.79
C VAL A 29 26.95 -0.04 -50.96
N ASN A 30 26.71 -1.05 -51.74
CA ASN A 30 25.71 -1.03 -52.80
C ASN A 30 24.34 -0.74 -52.15
N ILE A 31 23.76 0.39 -52.45
CA ILE A 31 22.38 0.70 -52.17
C ILE A 31 21.53 -0.14 -53.09
N LEU A 32 21.02 -1.25 -52.57
CA LEU A 32 19.97 -2.00 -53.22
C LEU A 32 18.75 -1.09 -53.33
N SER A 33 18.42 -0.72 -54.54
CA SER A 33 17.20 -0.02 -54.91
C SER A 33 16.01 -0.82 -54.50
N VAL A 34 15.41 -0.44 -53.35
CA VAL A 34 14.10 -0.94 -52.96
C VAL A 34 13.07 -0.26 -53.87
N SER A 35 12.63 -1.04 -54.82
CA SER A 35 11.51 -0.67 -55.73
C SER A 35 10.26 -0.49 -54.87
N PHE A 36 9.82 0.76 -54.70
CA PHE A 36 8.53 1.05 -54.10
C PHE A 36 7.42 0.55 -55.05
N TYR A 37 6.91 -0.64 -54.73
CA TYR A 37 5.70 -1.13 -55.39
C TYR A 37 4.52 -0.34 -54.83
N SER A 38 3.93 0.48 -55.67
CA SER A 38 2.73 1.29 -55.41
C SER A 38 1.49 0.37 -55.28
N GLY A 39 1.29 -0.11 -54.04
CA GLY A 39 0.09 -0.87 -53.68
C GLY A 39 -0.62 -0.22 -52.49
N THR A 40 -1.16 0.99 -52.69
CA THR A 40 -1.80 1.80 -51.64
C THR A 40 -3.05 1.20 -51.00
N ALA A 41 -3.64 0.17 -51.63
CA ALA A 41 -4.85 -0.51 -51.11
C ALA A 41 -4.53 -1.60 -50.04
N GLY A 42 -3.32 -2.21 -50.08
CA GLY A 42 -2.93 -3.27 -49.16
C GLY A 42 -2.45 -2.72 -47.81
N ALA A 43 -1.73 -1.59 -47.79
CA ALA A 43 -1.21 -0.98 -46.60
C ALA A 43 -2.33 -0.48 -45.66
N LEU A 44 -3.36 0.15 -46.21
CA LEU A 44 -4.52 0.62 -45.46
C LEU A 44 -5.30 -0.54 -44.78
N ARG A 45 -5.42 -1.68 -45.44
CA ARG A 45 -6.05 -2.87 -44.83
C ARG A 45 -5.20 -3.44 -43.66
N SER A 46 -3.90 -3.49 -43.83
CA SER A 46 -3.00 -3.97 -42.72
C SER A 46 -3.01 -3.07 -41.52
N TRP A 47 -3.06 -1.74 -41.70
CA TRP A 47 -3.17 -0.76 -40.59
C TRP A 47 -4.52 -0.85 -39.89
N LEU A 48 -5.61 -1.10 -40.64
CA LEU A 48 -6.95 -1.29 -40.04
C LEU A 48 -7.04 -2.59 -39.23
N VAL A 49 -6.42 -3.67 -39.66
CA VAL A 49 -6.37 -4.94 -38.92
C VAL A 49 -5.50 -4.78 -37.65
N LEU A 50 -4.37 -4.11 -37.77
CA LEU A 50 -3.49 -3.82 -36.60
C LEU A 50 -4.18 -2.90 -35.58
N ALA A 51 -4.90 -1.87 -36.04
CA ALA A 51 -5.69 -0.99 -35.18
C ALA A 51 -6.84 -1.72 -34.48
N LEU A 52 -7.48 -2.69 -35.20
CA LEU A 52 -8.56 -3.52 -34.66
C LEU A 52 -8.02 -4.51 -33.58
N LEU A 53 -6.82 -5.06 -33.79
CA LEU A 53 -6.17 -5.95 -32.81
C LEU A 53 -5.71 -5.22 -31.55
N ILE A 54 -5.31 -3.95 -31.64
CA ILE A 54 -4.96 -3.10 -30.48
C ILE A 54 -6.20 -2.69 -29.67
N GLY A 55 -7.37 -2.58 -30.32
CA GLY A 55 -8.66 -2.27 -29.67
C GLY A 55 -9.23 -3.37 -28.78
N LEU A 56 -8.67 -4.59 -28.82
CA LEU A 56 -9.10 -5.75 -28.01
C LEU A 56 -8.36 -5.87 -26.66
N VAL A 57 -7.53 -4.90 -26.27
CA VAL A 57 -7.03 -4.81 -24.89
C VAL A 57 -8.20 -4.39 -24.00
N GLY A 58 -9.08 -5.37 -23.75
CA GLY A 58 -10.25 -5.20 -22.89
C GLY A 58 -9.83 -4.72 -21.52
N CYS A 59 -10.61 -3.82 -20.94
CA CYS A 59 -10.52 -3.43 -19.53
C CYS A 59 -10.53 -4.71 -18.70
N SER A 60 -9.36 -5.14 -18.21
CA SER A 60 -9.28 -6.26 -17.29
C SER A 60 -9.90 -5.80 -15.98
N SER A 61 -11.05 -6.35 -15.62
CA SER A 61 -11.67 -6.15 -14.31
C SER A 61 -10.68 -6.59 -13.22
N MET A 62 -10.55 -5.78 -12.17
CA MET A 62 -9.75 -6.13 -10.99
C MET A 62 -10.46 -7.18 -10.11
N VAL A 63 -11.68 -7.56 -10.46
CA VAL A 63 -12.47 -8.55 -9.70
C VAL A 63 -12.03 -9.96 -10.05
N THR A 64 -11.36 -10.62 -9.10
CA THR A 64 -10.96 -12.02 -9.23
C THR A 64 -12.15 -12.98 -9.02
N PRO A 65 -12.02 -14.26 -9.42
CA PRO A 65 -13.06 -15.27 -9.15
C PRO A 65 -13.43 -15.40 -7.67
N GLU A 66 -12.45 -15.27 -6.77
CA GLU A 66 -12.64 -15.30 -5.31
C GLU A 66 -13.46 -14.11 -4.85
N MET A 67 -13.17 -12.92 -5.36
CA MET A 67 -13.94 -11.71 -5.05
C MET A 67 -15.40 -11.82 -5.48
N LYS A 68 -15.71 -12.57 -6.55
CA LYS A 68 -17.08 -12.77 -7.03
C LYS A 68 -17.98 -13.49 -6.04
N ARG A 69 -17.39 -14.20 -5.07
CA ARG A 69 -18.12 -14.89 -3.98
C ARG A 69 -18.49 -13.96 -2.82
N LEU A 70 -17.87 -12.79 -2.75
CA LEU A 70 -18.16 -11.78 -1.74
C LEU A 70 -19.44 -11.01 -2.09
N PRO A 71 -20.17 -10.45 -1.12
CA PRO A 71 -21.30 -9.55 -1.36
C PRO A 71 -20.93 -8.42 -2.31
N ASP A 72 -21.90 -7.94 -3.09
CA ASP A 72 -21.68 -6.85 -4.06
C ASP A 72 -21.26 -5.55 -3.40
N ARG A 73 -21.78 -5.30 -2.19
CA ARG A 73 -21.48 -4.10 -1.43
C ARG A 73 -21.50 -4.40 0.06
N VAL A 74 -20.50 -3.89 0.76
CA VAL A 74 -20.41 -3.88 2.23
C VAL A 74 -20.00 -2.50 2.69
N GLU A 75 -20.58 -2.05 3.82
CA GLU A 75 -20.19 -0.82 4.49
C GLU A 75 -20.37 -0.98 6.00
N LEU A 76 -19.28 -0.83 6.74
CA LEU A 76 -19.24 -0.89 8.20
C LEU A 76 -19.52 0.52 8.76
N THR A 77 -20.80 0.82 8.99
CA THR A 77 -21.24 2.17 9.38
C THR A 77 -20.96 2.50 10.84
N SER A 78 -20.74 1.48 11.67
CA SER A 78 -20.49 1.62 13.12
C SER A 78 -19.04 1.97 13.47
N VAL A 79 -18.10 1.93 12.51
CA VAL A 79 -16.70 2.24 12.76
C VAL A 79 -16.56 3.74 13.08
N PRO A 80 -16.06 4.10 14.27
CA PRO A 80 -15.85 5.49 14.65
C PRO A 80 -14.90 6.21 13.68
N PHE A 81 -15.16 7.49 13.45
CA PHE A 81 -14.32 8.31 12.59
C PHE A 81 -13.81 9.54 13.35
N PHE A 82 -12.49 9.66 13.46
CA PHE A 82 -11.81 10.83 13.96
C PHE A 82 -11.23 11.61 12.79
N ARG A 83 -11.60 12.90 12.69
CA ARG A 83 -11.15 13.78 11.64
C ARG A 83 -9.87 14.49 12.03
N GLY A 84 -8.92 14.63 11.11
CA GLY A 84 -7.70 15.39 11.33
C GLY A 84 -6.79 15.41 10.11
N ASN A 85 -5.69 16.15 10.26
CA ASN A 85 -4.71 16.30 9.18
C ASN A 85 -3.86 15.04 8.99
N ALA A 86 -3.02 15.12 8.01
CA ALA A 86 -2.16 14.03 7.56
C ALA A 86 -1.19 13.50 8.60
N TYR A 87 -0.58 14.37 9.39
CA TYR A 87 0.40 14.00 10.40
C TYR A 87 -0.22 13.24 11.57
N GLN A 88 -1.51 13.43 11.77
CA GLN A 88 -2.30 12.77 12.82
C GLN A 88 -2.98 11.48 12.34
N SER A 89 -2.77 11.06 11.08
CA SER A 89 -3.50 9.90 10.51
C SER A 89 -3.30 8.62 11.31
N GLY A 90 -2.11 8.37 11.86
CA GLY A 90 -1.83 7.19 12.71
C GLY A 90 -2.65 7.16 14.01
N PRO A 91 -2.53 8.17 14.88
CA PRO A 91 -3.35 8.26 16.09
C PRO A 91 -4.85 8.18 15.84
N MET A 92 -5.35 8.83 14.78
CA MET A 92 -6.77 8.81 14.42
C MET A 92 -7.27 7.42 14.04
N VAL A 93 -6.50 6.73 13.22
CA VAL A 93 -6.84 5.37 12.76
C VAL A 93 -6.77 4.37 13.89
N LEU A 94 -5.72 4.45 14.73
CA LEU A 94 -5.63 3.59 15.91
C LEU A 94 -6.78 3.87 16.89
N ALA A 95 -7.12 5.13 17.15
CA ALA A 95 -8.27 5.48 17.98
C ALA A 95 -9.59 4.92 17.41
N SER A 96 -9.77 4.99 16.06
CA SER A 96 -10.93 4.39 15.40
C SER A 96 -11.00 2.88 15.62
N MET A 97 -9.87 2.18 15.48
CA MET A 97 -9.80 0.72 15.68
C MET A 97 -10.09 0.33 17.12
N LEU A 98 -9.49 1.03 18.09
CA LEU A 98 -9.71 0.79 19.51
C LEU A 98 -11.14 1.12 19.93
N ALA A 99 -11.68 2.25 19.47
CA ALA A 99 -13.06 2.63 19.75
C ALA A 99 -14.08 1.67 19.12
N ASN A 100 -13.79 1.08 17.96
CA ASN A 100 -14.58 0.01 17.36
C ASN A 100 -14.60 -1.26 18.26
N GLN A 101 -13.59 -1.43 19.09
CA GLN A 101 -13.52 -2.48 20.14
C GLN A 101 -14.06 -1.98 21.50
N GLN A 102 -14.82 -0.88 21.51
CA GLN A 102 -15.42 -0.27 22.69
C GLN A 102 -14.45 0.30 23.73
N VAL A 103 -13.20 0.54 23.34
CA VAL A 103 -12.24 1.28 24.17
C VAL A 103 -12.55 2.78 24.11
N GLN A 104 -12.71 3.41 25.25
CA GLN A 104 -12.88 4.85 25.33
C GLN A 104 -11.53 5.53 25.17
N THR A 105 -11.25 6.01 23.96
CA THR A 105 -10.01 6.71 23.61
C THR A 105 -10.22 7.79 22.57
N THR A 106 -9.26 8.69 22.46
CA THR A 106 -9.22 9.74 21.42
C THR A 106 -7.81 9.80 20.83
N PRO A 107 -7.64 10.35 19.61
CA PRO A 107 -6.31 10.47 19.02
C PRO A 107 -5.28 11.13 19.91
N GLY A 108 -5.61 12.24 20.59
CA GLY A 108 -4.68 12.96 21.46
C GLY A 108 -4.22 12.16 22.69
N LEU A 109 -5.02 11.21 23.18
CA LEU A 109 -4.60 10.32 24.26
C LEU A 109 -3.56 9.29 23.80
N LEU A 110 -3.45 9.07 22.50
CA LEU A 110 -2.53 8.11 21.90
C LEU A 110 -1.17 8.73 21.53
N ASP A 111 -1.03 10.05 21.47
CA ASP A 111 0.21 10.71 21.07
C ASP A 111 1.40 10.26 21.93
N LYS A 112 1.25 10.30 23.25
CA LYS A 112 2.31 9.86 24.18
C LYS A 112 2.62 8.37 24.09
N PRO A 113 1.66 7.44 24.13
CA PRO A 113 1.93 6.02 23.89
C PRO A 113 2.58 5.73 22.54
N LEU A 114 2.23 6.48 21.50
CA LEU A 114 2.82 6.38 20.17
C LEU A 114 4.20 7.06 20.06
N GLN A 115 4.66 7.74 21.12
CA GLN A 115 5.92 8.48 21.16
C GLN A 115 5.97 9.63 20.13
N LEU A 116 4.83 10.29 19.94
CA LEU A 116 4.72 11.45 19.03
C LEU A 116 4.82 12.77 19.81
N PRO A 117 5.43 13.80 19.23
CA PRO A 117 6.26 13.75 18.00
C PRO A 117 7.60 13.06 18.23
N GLY A 118 8.25 12.58 17.17
CA GLY A 118 9.63 12.09 17.20
C GLY A 118 9.83 10.61 16.90
N ALA A 119 8.74 9.85 16.67
CA ALA A 119 8.80 8.43 16.31
C ALA A 119 7.93 8.10 15.07
N GLU A 120 7.83 9.05 14.15
CA GLU A 120 7.03 8.93 12.93
C GLU A 120 7.52 7.79 12.02
N ASP A 121 8.82 7.53 12.00
CA ASP A 121 9.48 6.45 11.27
C ASP A 121 9.11 5.05 11.81
N ARG A 122 8.73 4.96 13.09
CA ARG A 122 8.34 3.72 13.78
C ARG A 122 6.85 3.66 14.09
N LEU A 123 6.06 4.55 13.51
CA LEU A 123 4.65 4.72 13.88
C LEU A 123 3.82 3.43 13.70
N GLU A 124 4.06 2.64 12.64
CA GLU A 124 3.39 1.35 12.47
C GLU A 124 3.67 0.37 13.61
N GLN A 125 4.94 0.28 14.01
CA GLN A 125 5.36 -0.59 15.11
C GLN A 125 4.75 -0.12 16.43
N ASN A 126 4.76 1.19 16.67
CA ASN A 126 4.19 1.79 17.86
C ASN A 126 2.67 1.60 17.92
N MET A 127 1.94 1.78 16.80
CA MET A 127 0.50 1.51 16.73
C MET A 127 0.17 0.05 17.05
N GLN A 128 0.93 -0.89 16.50
CA GLN A 128 0.76 -2.31 16.79
C GLN A 128 1.06 -2.64 18.24
N LYS A 129 2.13 -2.04 18.80
CA LYS A 129 2.49 -2.21 20.20
C LYS A 129 1.39 -1.70 21.11
N VAL A 130 0.93 -0.47 20.89
CA VAL A 130 -0.16 0.13 21.70
C VAL A 130 -1.44 -0.71 21.60
N ALA A 131 -1.83 -1.18 20.41
CA ALA A 131 -3.00 -2.05 20.27
C ALA A 131 -2.87 -3.34 21.12
N ARG A 132 -1.66 -3.94 21.18
CA ARG A 132 -1.41 -5.11 22.03
C ARG A 132 -1.44 -4.76 23.52
N GLU A 133 -0.93 -3.62 23.93
CA GLU A 133 -0.98 -3.14 25.33
C GLU A 133 -2.44 -2.99 25.83
N TYR A 134 -3.37 -2.66 24.92
CA TYR A 134 -4.82 -2.70 25.18
C TYR A 134 -5.43 -4.11 25.19
N GLY A 135 -4.62 -5.16 24.98
CA GLY A 135 -5.08 -6.56 25.01
C GLY A 135 -5.66 -7.08 23.68
N PHE A 136 -5.46 -6.37 22.58
CA PHE A 136 -5.98 -6.78 21.26
C PHE A 136 -4.95 -7.56 20.45
N MET A 137 -5.47 -8.52 19.71
CA MET A 137 -4.72 -9.20 18.65
C MET A 137 -4.45 -8.21 17.52
N VAL A 138 -3.19 -8.15 17.07
CA VAL A 138 -2.79 -7.46 15.85
C VAL A 138 -2.44 -8.52 14.82
N TYR A 139 -3.36 -8.78 13.91
CA TYR A 139 -3.23 -9.84 12.91
C TYR A 139 -2.87 -9.24 11.55
N PRO A 140 -1.65 -9.48 11.02
CA PRO A 140 -1.25 -8.99 9.72
C PRO A 140 -2.00 -9.71 8.60
N LEU A 141 -2.37 -8.96 7.55
CA LEU A 141 -3.03 -9.50 6.37
C LEU A 141 -2.05 -9.74 5.23
N ASP A 142 -2.39 -10.67 4.35
CA ASP A 142 -1.66 -10.88 3.11
C ASP A 142 -1.82 -9.66 2.19
N GLY A 143 -0.81 -9.36 1.40
CA GLY A 143 -0.77 -8.19 0.53
C GLY A 143 -1.71 -8.28 -0.70
N GLN A 144 -2.89 -8.91 -0.57
CA GLN A 144 -3.87 -9.09 -1.62
C GLN A 144 -5.15 -8.33 -1.33
N LEU A 145 -5.70 -7.64 -2.34
CA LEU A 145 -6.96 -6.90 -2.19
C LEU A 145 -8.11 -7.82 -1.74
N HIS A 146 -8.19 -9.03 -2.28
CA HIS A 146 -9.21 -10.02 -1.93
C HIS A 146 -9.26 -10.26 -0.41
N ASP A 147 -8.11 -10.39 0.25
CA ASP A 147 -8.06 -10.68 1.69
C ASP A 147 -8.63 -9.52 2.51
N LEU A 148 -8.31 -8.27 2.12
CA LEU A 148 -8.87 -7.09 2.78
C LEU A 148 -10.39 -7.04 2.65
N LEU A 149 -10.91 -7.29 1.43
CA LEU A 149 -12.35 -7.28 1.18
C LEU A 149 -13.05 -8.42 1.92
N THR A 150 -12.39 -9.57 2.06
CA THR A 150 -12.91 -10.72 2.83
C THR A 150 -13.08 -10.35 4.31
N GLN A 151 -12.10 -9.66 4.91
CA GLN A 151 -12.24 -9.19 6.30
C GLN A 151 -13.40 -8.21 6.45
N VAL A 152 -13.49 -7.24 5.55
CA VAL A 152 -14.59 -6.26 5.57
C VAL A 152 -15.95 -6.92 5.37
N SER A 153 -16.05 -7.95 4.52
CA SER A 153 -17.30 -8.72 4.32
C SER A 153 -17.73 -9.49 5.56
N ALA A 154 -16.76 -9.88 6.40
CA ALA A 154 -17.00 -10.53 7.68
C ALA A 154 -17.28 -9.54 8.84
N GLY A 155 -17.33 -8.24 8.54
CA GLY A 155 -17.60 -7.20 9.54
C GLY A 155 -16.35 -6.61 10.22
N TYR A 156 -15.14 -6.92 9.72
CA TYR A 156 -13.88 -6.49 10.33
C TYR A 156 -13.28 -5.30 9.57
N PRO A 157 -13.20 -4.10 10.18
CA PRO A 157 -12.48 -2.98 9.59
C PRO A 157 -10.97 -3.29 9.54
N VAL A 158 -10.32 -2.82 8.49
CA VAL A 158 -8.89 -3.06 8.29
C VAL A 158 -8.10 -1.76 8.43
N MET A 159 -7.13 -1.73 9.34
CA MET A 159 -6.16 -0.66 9.46
C MET A 159 -5.06 -0.85 8.43
N LEU A 160 -4.79 0.17 7.62
CA LEU A 160 -3.82 0.09 6.54
C LEU A 160 -3.07 1.40 6.30
N ARG A 161 -1.96 1.31 5.55
CA ARG A 161 -1.20 2.46 5.05
C ARG A 161 -1.31 2.52 3.53
N PHE A 162 -1.48 3.72 2.98
CA PHE A 162 -1.50 3.95 1.54
C PHE A 162 -0.82 5.27 1.19
N SER A 163 -0.34 5.42 -0.04
CA SER A 163 0.23 6.66 -0.53
C SER A 163 -0.86 7.61 -1.00
N GLN A 164 -0.83 8.85 -0.50
CA GLN A 164 -1.75 9.91 -0.93
C GLN A 164 -0.96 11.15 -1.33
N GLY A 165 -1.41 11.83 -2.36
CA GLY A 165 -0.79 13.07 -2.85
C GLY A 165 -0.84 13.20 -4.37
N SER A 166 -0.08 14.17 -4.89
CA SER A 166 0.10 14.40 -6.33
C SER A 166 1.20 13.49 -6.91
N ALA A 167 1.37 13.51 -8.23
CA ALA A 167 2.45 12.77 -8.89
C ALA A 167 3.87 13.18 -8.41
N LEU A 168 4.03 14.42 -7.95
CA LEU A 168 5.33 14.98 -7.52
C LEU A 168 5.53 14.89 -6.00
N TRP A 169 4.46 14.81 -5.21
CA TRP A 169 4.53 14.84 -3.74
C TRP A 169 3.55 13.83 -3.17
N LYS A 170 4.05 12.64 -2.87
CA LYS A 170 3.29 11.58 -2.20
C LYS A 170 3.76 11.42 -0.77
N SER A 171 2.83 11.20 0.12
CA SER A 171 3.11 10.91 1.53
C SER A 171 2.33 9.68 1.97
N PRO A 172 2.93 8.80 2.79
CA PRO A 172 2.20 7.71 3.40
C PRO A 172 1.14 8.26 4.35
N ARG A 173 -0.04 7.64 4.33
CA ARG A 173 -1.19 7.94 5.18
C ARG A 173 -1.74 6.66 5.75
N TYR A 174 -2.32 6.75 6.94
CA TYR A 174 -3.08 5.65 7.51
C TYR A 174 -4.57 5.86 7.26
N ALA A 175 -5.28 4.77 7.08
CA ALA A 175 -6.73 4.75 6.89
C ALA A 175 -7.34 3.49 7.50
N VAL A 176 -8.65 3.53 7.72
CA VAL A 176 -9.45 2.35 8.01
C VAL A 176 -10.27 2.02 6.78
N LEU A 177 -10.10 0.82 6.22
CA LEU A 177 -10.97 0.28 5.19
C LEU A 177 -12.26 -0.18 5.87
N ILE A 178 -13.36 0.48 5.52
CA ILE A 178 -14.67 0.28 6.13
C ILE A 178 -15.72 -0.29 5.18
N GLY A 179 -15.37 -0.45 3.92
CA GLY A 179 -16.33 -0.96 2.95
C GLY A 179 -15.78 -1.08 1.55
N TYR A 180 -16.61 -1.63 0.68
CA TYR A 180 -16.35 -1.73 -0.75
C TYR A 180 -17.64 -1.85 -1.56
N ASN A 181 -17.55 -1.57 -2.84
CA ASN A 181 -18.55 -1.92 -3.85
C ASN A 181 -17.84 -2.68 -4.98
N ARG A 182 -18.10 -3.99 -5.07
CA ARG A 182 -17.46 -4.89 -6.03
C ARG A 182 -17.90 -4.59 -7.47
N VAL A 183 -19.18 -4.24 -7.67
CA VAL A 183 -19.74 -3.93 -8.98
C VAL A 183 -19.14 -2.63 -9.56
N LYS A 184 -18.92 -1.63 -8.69
CA LYS A 184 -18.26 -0.37 -9.08
C LYS A 184 -16.73 -0.43 -8.96
N GLU A 185 -16.19 -1.56 -8.52
CA GLU A 185 -14.76 -1.75 -8.24
C GLU A 185 -14.18 -0.63 -7.37
N THR A 186 -14.83 -0.31 -6.26
CA THR A 186 -14.39 0.74 -5.34
C THR A 186 -14.27 0.23 -3.91
N VAL A 187 -13.26 0.76 -3.19
CA VAL A 187 -13.14 0.67 -1.73
C VAL A 187 -13.68 1.92 -1.08
N LEU A 188 -14.00 1.81 0.22
CA LEU A 188 -14.47 2.89 1.05
C LEU A 188 -13.58 3.01 2.29
N LEU A 189 -12.91 4.15 2.45
CA LEU A 189 -11.93 4.42 3.50
C LEU A 189 -12.41 5.53 4.44
N ASN A 190 -12.10 5.41 5.72
CA ASN A 190 -12.02 6.55 6.63
C ASN A 190 -10.57 7.04 6.65
N ALA A 191 -10.28 8.21 6.10
CA ALA A 191 -8.92 8.70 5.88
C ALA A 191 -8.81 10.23 6.06
N GLY A 192 -8.01 10.67 7.00
CA GLY A 192 -7.71 12.09 7.23
C GLY A 192 -8.95 12.91 7.52
N MET A 193 -9.27 13.86 6.63
CA MET A 193 -10.46 14.72 6.73
C MET A 193 -11.73 14.07 6.18
N ASP A 194 -11.58 12.97 5.42
CA ASP A 194 -12.66 12.40 4.64
C ASP A 194 -13.20 11.13 5.29
N ARG A 195 -14.44 11.22 5.75
CA ARG A 195 -15.23 10.05 6.10
C ARG A 195 -15.78 9.45 4.80
N ARG A 196 -15.61 8.10 4.63
CA ARG A 196 -16.14 7.38 3.47
C ARG A 196 -15.47 7.80 2.14
N TYR A 197 -14.17 8.06 2.16
CA TYR A 197 -13.39 8.34 0.97
C TYR A 197 -13.41 7.16 0.01
N SER A 198 -13.93 7.37 -1.20
CA SER A 198 -14.06 6.32 -2.20
C SER A 198 -12.89 6.33 -3.18
N MET A 199 -12.29 5.18 -3.43
CA MET A 199 -11.25 4.97 -4.43
C MET A 199 -11.56 3.75 -5.29
N SER A 200 -11.19 3.78 -6.59
CA SER A 200 -11.26 2.56 -7.41
C SER A 200 -10.27 1.50 -6.90
N PHE A 201 -10.58 0.22 -7.12
CA PHE A 201 -9.69 -0.89 -6.74
C PHE A 201 -8.29 -0.73 -7.31
N SER A 202 -8.17 -0.36 -8.58
CA SER A 202 -6.89 -0.16 -9.24
C SER A 202 -6.07 0.95 -8.56
N ARG A 203 -6.67 2.13 -8.35
CA ARG A 203 -5.99 3.25 -7.69
C ARG A 203 -5.61 2.93 -6.25
N PHE A 204 -6.52 2.30 -5.50
CA PHE A 204 -6.26 1.87 -4.14
C PHE A 204 -5.10 0.87 -4.06
N THR A 205 -5.16 -0.19 -4.88
CA THR A 205 -4.13 -1.24 -4.89
C THR A 205 -2.76 -0.67 -5.23
N SER A 206 -2.68 0.26 -6.20
CA SER A 206 -1.43 0.93 -6.55
C SER A 206 -0.90 1.77 -5.38
N ALA A 207 -1.76 2.60 -4.76
CA ALA A 207 -1.38 3.45 -3.63
C ALA A 207 -1.00 2.65 -2.38
N TRP A 208 -1.66 1.52 -2.15
CA TRP A 208 -1.37 0.61 -1.04
C TRP A 208 -0.05 -0.13 -1.24
N LYS A 209 0.19 -0.68 -2.44
CA LYS A 209 1.47 -1.33 -2.81
C LYS A 209 2.64 -0.36 -2.72
N GLU A 210 2.48 0.85 -3.22
CA GLU A 210 3.49 1.90 -3.12
C GLU A 210 3.86 2.23 -1.67
N ALA A 211 2.91 2.12 -0.74
CA ALA A 211 3.13 2.29 0.69
C ALA A 211 3.59 1.00 1.41
N GLY A 212 3.97 -0.06 0.69
CA GLY A 212 4.50 -1.31 1.25
C GLY A 212 3.46 -2.36 1.59
N SER A 213 2.22 -2.24 1.11
CA SER A 213 1.12 -3.22 1.29
C SER A 213 0.83 -3.56 2.77
N TRP A 214 1.12 -2.63 3.69
CA TRP A 214 0.86 -2.85 5.10
C TRP A 214 -0.63 -2.77 5.41
N ALA A 215 -1.16 -3.82 6.04
CA ALA A 215 -2.53 -3.89 6.53
C ALA A 215 -2.63 -4.88 7.70
N VAL A 216 -3.42 -4.51 8.72
CA VAL A 216 -3.63 -5.33 9.92
C VAL A 216 -5.08 -5.25 10.40
N LEU A 217 -5.52 -6.31 11.07
CA LEU A 217 -6.70 -6.28 11.92
C LEU A 217 -6.28 -5.98 13.37
N VAL A 218 -7.12 -5.25 14.08
CA VAL A 218 -7.07 -5.08 15.54
C VAL A 218 -8.36 -5.68 16.10
N GLN A 219 -8.25 -6.85 16.73
CA GLN A 219 -9.40 -7.67 17.10
C GLN A 219 -9.30 -8.19 18.52
N SER A 220 -10.47 -8.52 19.10
CA SER A 220 -10.53 -9.27 20.35
C SER A 220 -9.85 -10.63 20.20
N PRO A 221 -9.12 -11.13 21.23
CA PRO A 221 -8.58 -12.50 21.26
C PRO A 221 -9.63 -13.60 21.10
N ARG A 222 -10.90 -13.25 21.29
CA ARG A 222 -12.05 -14.17 21.17
C ARG A 222 -12.63 -14.27 19.77
N GLN A 223 -12.10 -13.50 18.81
CA GLN A 223 -12.67 -13.36 17.49
C GLN A 223 -11.62 -13.68 16.41
N LEU A 224 -11.86 -14.73 15.64
CA LEU A 224 -10.98 -15.10 14.53
C LEU A 224 -11.21 -14.20 13.32
N PRO A 225 -10.17 -13.88 12.55
CA PRO A 225 -10.33 -13.26 11.23
C PRO A 225 -11.03 -14.23 10.26
N ALA A 226 -11.63 -13.69 9.22
CA ALA A 226 -12.13 -14.51 8.13
C ALA A 226 -10.96 -15.25 7.47
N ASN A 227 -11.14 -16.52 7.16
CA ASN A 227 -10.09 -17.38 6.56
C ASN A 227 -8.78 -17.34 7.36
N VAL A 228 -8.85 -17.57 8.67
CA VAL A 228 -7.70 -17.49 9.56
C VAL A 228 -6.57 -18.42 9.13
N ASP A 229 -5.37 -17.86 8.97
CA ASP A 229 -4.12 -18.61 8.91
C ASP A 229 -3.68 -18.94 10.36
N GLN A 230 -3.62 -20.22 10.69
CA GLN A 230 -3.35 -20.69 12.04
C GLN A 230 -1.96 -20.27 12.55
N GLN A 231 -0.96 -20.37 11.69
CA GLN A 231 0.42 -20.04 12.06
C GLN A 231 0.54 -18.52 12.34
N ARG A 232 -0.02 -17.70 11.48
CA ARG A 232 -0.03 -16.23 11.63
C ARG A 232 -0.82 -15.81 12.88
N TRP A 233 -1.94 -16.47 13.17
CA TRP A 233 -2.70 -16.23 14.40
C TRP A 233 -1.89 -16.56 15.65
N LEU A 234 -1.19 -17.70 15.67
CA LEU A 234 -0.34 -18.09 16.78
C LEU A 234 0.85 -17.13 16.98
N GLN A 235 1.46 -16.67 15.89
CA GLN A 235 2.51 -15.64 15.94
C GLN A 235 1.97 -14.32 16.52
N ALA A 236 0.77 -13.90 16.11
CA ALA A 236 0.13 -12.71 16.66
C ALA A 236 -0.20 -12.89 18.16
N ALA A 237 -0.64 -14.07 18.58
CA ALA A 237 -0.86 -14.40 20.00
C ALA A 237 0.44 -14.38 20.81
N GLU A 238 1.55 -14.87 20.24
CA GLU A 238 2.85 -14.80 20.89
C GLU A 238 3.33 -13.34 21.05
N ALA A 239 3.15 -12.52 20.01
CA ALA A 239 3.48 -11.11 20.08
C ALA A 239 2.63 -10.35 21.13
N LEU A 240 1.36 -10.74 21.30
CA LEU A 240 0.49 -10.24 22.36
C LEU A 240 1.00 -10.65 23.74
N SER A 241 1.40 -11.90 23.94
CA SER A 241 2.01 -12.38 25.18
C SER A 241 3.26 -11.60 25.55
N LYS A 242 4.17 -11.37 24.57
CA LYS A 242 5.40 -10.57 24.76
C LYS A 242 5.14 -9.09 25.14
N SER A 243 3.92 -8.61 24.95
CA SER A 243 3.49 -7.28 25.39
C SER A 243 2.93 -7.27 26.83
N GLY A 244 3.10 -8.36 27.59
CA GLY A 244 2.58 -8.51 28.96
C GLY A 244 1.10 -8.90 29.02
N GLN A 245 0.52 -9.40 27.91
CA GLN A 245 -0.90 -9.76 27.81
C GLN A 245 -1.09 -11.30 27.72
N GLU A 246 -0.46 -12.05 28.63
CA GLU A 246 -0.44 -13.52 28.59
C GLU A 246 -1.83 -14.12 28.66
N GLN A 247 -2.73 -13.55 29.47
CA GLN A 247 -4.11 -14.03 29.60
C GLN A 247 -4.87 -13.90 28.27
N ALA A 248 -4.76 -12.74 27.61
CA ALA A 248 -5.37 -12.47 26.31
C ALA A 248 -4.78 -13.38 25.22
N ALA A 249 -3.45 -13.58 25.22
CA ALA A 249 -2.78 -14.49 24.33
C ALA A 249 -3.21 -15.95 24.52
N GLY A 250 -3.38 -16.39 25.76
CA GLY A 250 -3.93 -17.70 26.11
C GLY A 250 -5.36 -17.87 25.60
N GLU A 251 -6.17 -16.81 25.66
CA GLU A 251 -7.53 -16.81 25.11
C GLU A 251 -7.53 -16.92 23.57
N ALA A 252 -6.64 -16.18 22.88
CA ALA A 252 -6.48 -16.28 21.44
C ALA A 252 -6.16 -17.71 20.97
N LYS A 253 -5.26 -18.40 21.69
CA LYS A 253 -4.92 -19.81 21.39
C LYS A 253 -6.13 -20.74 21.60
N ARG A 254 -6.90 -20.55 22.68
CA ARG A 254 -8.14 -21.33 22.92
C ARG A 254 -9.21 -21.05 21.85
N THR A 255 -9.30 -19.80 21.39
CA THR A 255 -10.25 -19.42 20.33
C THR A 255 -9.93 -20.13 19.03
N LEU A 256 -8.64 -20.19 18.65
CA LEU A 256 -8.21 -20.95 17.48
C LEU A 256 -8.56 -22.44 17.60
N ALA A 257 -8.25 -23.07 18.75
CA ALA A 257 -8.53 -24.48 18.97
C ALA A 257 -10.03 -24.82 18.90
N ARG A 258 -10.91 -23.86 19.21
CA ARG A 258 -12.37 -24.02 19.08
C ARG A 258 -12.89 -23.79 17.66
N GLY A 259 -12.27 -22.90 16.92
CA GLY A 259 -12.72 -22.51 15.58
C GLY A 259 -12.26 -23.44 14.44
N VAL A 260 -11.33 -24.35 14.71
CA VAL A 260 -10.77 -25.33 13.75
C VAL A 260 -11.43 -26.71 13.85
N LYS A 261 -12.49 -26.83 14.64
CA LYS A 261 -13.32 -28.06 14.69
C LYS A 261 -14.40 -27.99 13.57
#